data_1d7dcb69d34ba29c735043a5a1a27cb2
#
_entry.id   1d7dcb69d34ba29c735043a5a1a27cb2
#
_cell.length_a   1.000
_cell.length_b   1.000
_cell.length_c   1.000
_cell.angle_alpha   90.00
_cell.angle_beta   90.00
_cell.angle_gamma   90.00
#
_symmetry.space_group_name_H-M   'P 1'
#
loop_
_entity.id
_entity.type
_entity.pdbx_description
1 polymer ?
#
loop_
_entity_poly.entity_id
_entity_poly.type
_entity_poly.pdbx_seq_one_letter_code
_entity_poly.pdbx_strand_id
1 'polypeptide(L)'
;MAEWIDSYNLSSTGSDRPPEMAQILAYRALTFLSSPLPRALSSLKTLGCEPGLIDEVFREAELPVFRIPGLRLSPFYWAALFRVLWLCGLSGEAECVSVAKKRAAKAAEILVTAAKGSDGPVLLMGHGIINRFIAKELIASGWKEQTRTGKGYWGAGVYSVV
;
A
#
# COMPACT_ATOMS: atom_id res chain seq x y z
N MET A 1 12.66 12.83 -13.26
CA MET A 1 12.29 11.74 -12.31
C MET A 1 11.19 12.19 -11.38
N ALA A 2 11.25 13.37 -10.80
CA ALA A 2 10.14 13.92 -9.99
C ALA A 2 8.82 13.94 -10.77
N GLU A 3 8.78 14.53 -11.94
CA GLU A 3 7.59 14.56 -12.81
C GLU A 3 7.02 13.16 -13.12
N TRP A 4 7.90 12.16 -13.26
CA TRP A 4 7.45 10.78 -13.46
C TRP A 4 6.78 10.20 -12.21
N ILE A 5 7.31 10.49 -11.02
CA ILE A 5 6.72 10.08 -9.74
C ILE A 5 5.37 10.78 -9.54
N ASP A 6 5.27 12.06 -9.85
CA ASP A 6 4.04 12.82 -9.74
C ASP A 6 2.97 12.26 -10.69
N SER A 7 3.34 12.00 -11.95
CA SER A 7 2.46 11.35 -12.92
C SER A 7 2.02 9.96 -12.46
N TYR A 8 2.95 9.18 -11.89
CA TYR A 8 2.63 7.86 -11.33
C TYR A 8 1.68 7.96 -10.13
N ASN A 9 1.85 8.95 -9.26
CA ASN A 9 0.95 9.17 -8.13
C ASN A 9 -0.46 9.57 -8.55
N LEU A 10 -0.60 10.26 -9.68
CA LEU A 10 -1.87 10.66 -10.28
C LEU A 10 -2.47 9.58 -11.19
N SER A 11 -1.75 8.49 -11.47
CA SER A 11 -2.24 7.43 -12.34
C SER A 11 -3.40 6.65 -11.70
N SER A 12 -4.30 6.17 -12.55
CA SER A 12 -5.33 5.20 -12.21
C SER A 12 -4.90 3.79 -12.65
N THR A 13 -5.65 2.77 -12.27
CA THR A 13 -5.41 1.38 -12.71
C THR A 13 -5.66 1.14 -14.21
N GLY A 14 -6.19 2.12 -14.93
CA GLY A 14 -6.48 2.01 -16.35
C GLY A 14 -7.48 0.89 -16.67
N SER A 15 -7.14 0.06 -17.67
CA SER A 15 -7.96 -1.08 -18.12
C SER A 15 -7.57 -2.42 -17.46
N ASP A 16 -6.72 -2.41 -16.45
CA ASP A 16 -6.29 -3.63 -15.77
C ASP A 16 -7.49 -4.34 -15.12
N ARG A 17 -7.64 -5.61 -15.46
CA ARG A 17 -8.67 -6.45 -14.86
C ARG A 17 -8.16 -7.06 -13.56
N PRO A 18 -8.91 -6.94 -12.45
CA PRO A 18 -8.53 -7.59 -11.21
C PRO A 18 -8.54 -9.12 -11.39
N PRO A 19 -7.51 -9.83 -10.88
CA PRO A 19 -7.50 -11.28 -10.90
C PRO A 19 -8.63 -11.84 -10.03
N GLU A 20 -9.03 -13.07 -10.32
CA GLU A 20 -10.14 -13.76 -9.63
C GLU A 20 -10.00 -13.73 -8.09
N MET A 21 -8.78 -13.95 -7.58
CA MET A 21 -8.52 -13.89 -6.14
C MET A 21 -8.86 -12.52 -5.53
N ALA A 22 -8.52 -11.42 -6.20
CA ALA A 22 -8.84 -10.08 -5.73
C ALA A 22 -10.36 -9.84 -5.71
N GLN A 23 -11.07 -10.34 -6.72
CA GLN A 23 -12.53 -10.28 -6.80
C GLN A 23 -13.19 -11.10 -5.66
N ILE A 24 -12.70 -12.31 -5.39
CA ILE A 24 -13.20 -13.16 -4.29
C ILE A 24 -12.99 -12.48 -2.93
N LEU A 25 -11.82 -11.89 -2.69
CA LEU A 25 -11.54 -11.18 -1.44
C LEU A 25 -12.41 -9.94 -1.28
N ALA A 26 -12.62 -9.18 -2.36
CA ALA A 26 -13.53 -8.03 -2.35
C ALA A 26 -14.97 -8.44 -2.09
N TYR A 27 -15.45 -9.52 -2.72
CA TYR A 27 -16.80 -10.03 -2.51
C TYR A 27 -17.06 -10.48 -1.06
N ARG A 28 -16.04 -10.99 -0.38
CA ARG A 28 -16.15 -11.45 1.02
C ARG A 28 -16.02 -10.32 2.04
N ALA A 29 -15.45 -9.20 1.66
CA ALA A 29 -15.23 -8.08 2.58
C ALA A 29 -16.52 -7.31 2.84
N LEU A 30 -16.74 -6.91 4.08
CA LEU A 30 -17.87 -6.09 4.49
C LEU A 30 -17.49 -4.62 4.72
N THR A 31 -16.21 -4.36 4.94
CA THR A 31 -15.71 -3.01 5.21
C THR A 31 -14.49 -2.75 4.34
N PHE A 32 -14.46 -1.57 3.72
CA PHE A 32 -13.40 -1.19 2.79
C PHE A 32 -12.69 0.08 3.28
N LEU A 33 -11.37 0.01 3.39
CA LEU A 33 -10.50 1.13 3.70
C LEU A 33 -9.59 1.41 2.50
N SER A 34 -9.24 2.66 2.27
CA SER A 34 -8.43 3.04 1.12
C SER A 34 -7.43 4.15 1.43
N SER A 35 -6.31 4.09 0.72
CA SER A 35 -5.47 5.25 0.49
C SER A 35 -6.22 6.28 -0.37
N PRO A 36 -5.98 7.60 -0.17
CA PRO A 36 -6.56 8.64 -1.02
C PRO A 36 -5.94 8.72 -2.42
N LEU A 37 -4.87 7.99 -2.70
CA LEU A 37 -4.24 8.04 -4.02
C LEU A 37 -5.15 7.48 -5.11
N PRO A 38 -5.24 8.15 -6.28
CA PRO A 38 -6.17 7.82 -7.35
C PRO A 38 -6.13 6.34 -7.77
N ARG A 39 -4.94 5.73 -7.80
CA ARG A 39 -4.79 4.31 -8.16
C ARG A 39 -5.44 3.35 -7.14
N ALA A 40 -5.46 3.68 -5.85
CA ALA A 40 -6.14 2.86 -4.85
C ALA A 40 -7.67 3.00 -4.98
N LEU A 41 -8.16 4.22 -5.12
CA LEU A 41 -9.58 4.49 -5.31
C LEU A 41 -10.11 3.88 -6.62
N SER A 42 -9.36 4.00 -7.73
CA SER A 42 -9.75 3.38 -9.00
C SER A 42 -9.73 1.86 -8.93
N SER A 43 -8.81 1.26 -8.15
CA SER A 43 -8.79 -0.19 -7.94
C SER A 43 -10.05 -0.67 -7.19
N LEU A 44 -10.46 0.01 -6.12
CA LEU A 44 -11.72 -0.32 -5.43
C LEU A 44 -12.91 -0.18 -6.36
N LYS A 45 -12.99 0.92 -7.13
CA LYS A 45 -14.06 1.14 -8.11
C LYS A 45 -14.11 0.01 -9.15
N THR A 46 -12.96 -0.46 -9.62
CA THR A 46 -12.89 -1.59 -10.58
C THR A 46 -13.39 -2.89 -9.96
N LEU A 47 -13.26 -3.08 -8.65
CA LEU A 47 -13.83 -4.19 -7.90
C LEU A 47 -15.32 -4.01 -7.57
N GLY A 48 -15.92 -2.87 -7.93
CA GLY A 48 -17.32 -2.55 -7.58
C GLY A 48 -17.51 -2.20 -6.10
N CYS A 49 -16.45 -1.78 -5.41
CA CYS A 49 -16.46 -1.48 -3.98
C CYS A 49 -16.28 0.01 -3.72
N GLU A 50 -16.97 0.51 -2.69
CA GLU A 50 -16.84 1.89 -2.22
C GLU A 50 -16.13 1.91 -0.85
N PRO A 51 -15.14 2.80 -0.65
CA PRO A 51 -14.43 2.88 0.62
C PRO A 51 -15.32 3.51 1.71
N GLY A 52 -15.42 2.84 2.85
CA GLY A 52 -16.05 3.40 4.06
C GLY A 52 -15.12 4.36 4.82
N LEU A 53 -13.79 4.21 4.64
CA LEU A 53 -12.78 5.11 5.20
C LEU A 53 -11.67 5.34 4.18
N ILE A 54 -11.37 6.62 3.93
CA ILE A 54 -10.21 7.07 3.15
C ILE A 54 -9.31 7.86 4.08
N ASP A 55 -8.05 7.45 4.24
CA ASP A 55 -7.12 8.11 5.14
C ASP A 55 -5.70 8.18 4.57
N GLU A 56 -5.04 9.31 4.80
CA GLU A 56 -3.65 9.57 4.42
C GLU A 56 -2.66 8.59 5.06
N VAL A 57 -3.05 7.99 6.18
CA VAL A 57 -2.23 6.98 6.87
C VAL A 57 -1.91 5.77 5.97
N PHE A 58 -2.76 5.48 4.99
CA PHE A 58 -2.62 4.39 4.03
C PHE A 58 -1.87 4.76 2.75
N ARG A 59 -1.40 6.02 2.61
CA ARG A 59 -0.62 6.43 1.43
C ARG A 59 0.66 5.62 1.30
N GLU A 60 1.12 5.46 0.05
CA GLU A 60 2.43 4.85 -0.21
C GLU A 60 3.56 5.64 0.48
N ALA A 61 4.57 4.93 0.93
CA ALA A 61 5.79 5.56 1.42
C ALA A 61 6.44 6.36 0.30
N GLU A 62 6.73 7.63 0.57
CA GLU A 62 7.33 8.53 -0.41
C GLU A 62 8.65 7.96 -0.96
N LEU A 63 8.89 8.22 -2.23
CA LEU A 63 10.13 7.84 -2.88
C LEU A 63 11.04 9.08 -2.95
N PRO A 64 12.22 9.07 -2.29
CA PRO A 64 13.15 10.18 -2.41
C PRO A 64 13.67 10.31 -3.84
N VAL A 65 14.00 11.54 -4.24
CA VAL A 65 14.60 11.81 -5.54
C VAL A 65 15.98 12.40 -5.31
N PHE A 66 17.00 11.74 -5.83
CA PHE A 66 18.37 12.22 -5.79
C PHE A 66 18.85 12.58 -7.20
N ARG A 67 19.63 13.66 -7.32
CA ARG A 67 20.34 13.98 -8.55
C ARG A 67 21.69 13.28 -8.54
N ILE A 68 21.86 12.27 -9.41
CA ILE A 68 23.13 11.58 -9.58
C ILE A 68 23.61 11.89 -11.01
N PRO A 69 24.57 12.81 -11.17
CA PRO A 69 25.04 13.23 -12.49
C PRO A 69 25.77 12.07 -13.20
N GLY A 70 25.66 12.03 -14.53
CA GLY A 70 26.36 11.06 -15.36
C GLY A 70 25.73 9.68 -15.47
N LEU A 71 24.77 9.34 -14.61
CA LEU A 71 24.08 8.03 -14.65
C LEU A 71 22.77 8.13 -15.42
N ARG A 72 22.62 7.31 -16.47
CA ARG A 72 21.40 7.19 -17.28
C ARG A 72 20.76 5.83 -17.05
N LEU A 73 19.66 5.81 -16.27
CA LEU A 73 18.87 4.61 -16.01
C LEU A 73 17.42 4.86 -16.44
N SER A 74 16.68 3.77 -16.72
CA SER A 74 15.24 3.89 -16.90
C SER A 74 14.55 4.27 -15.59
N PRO A 75 13.35 4.87 -15.62
CA PRO A 75 12.61 5.27 -14.43
C PRO A 75 12.41 4.15 -13.40
N PHE A 76 12.21 2.92 -13.85
CA PHE A 76 12.07 1.75 -12.98
C PHE A 76 13.34 1.43 -12.18
N TYR A 77 14.51 1.47 -12.83
CA TYR A 77 15.78 1.25 -12.14
C TYR A 77 16.09 2.40 -11.17
N TRP A 78 15.76 3.64 -11.52
CA TRP A 78 15.85 4.77 -10.61
C TRP A 78 14.95 4.59 -9.39
N ALA A 79 13.69 4.20 -9.60
CA ALA A 79 12.77 3.94 -8.50
C ALA A 79 13.27 2.82 -7.57
N ALA A 80 13.81 1.75 -8.13
CA ALA A 80 14.40 0.65 -7.35
C ALA A 80 15.63 1.12 -6.55
N LEU A 81 16.56 1.85 -7.19
CA LEU A 81 17.74 2.39 -6.54
C LEU A 81 17.37 3.34 -5.40
N PHE A 82 16.48 4.30 -5.65
CA PHE A 82 16.05 5.25 -4.63
C PHE A 82 15.31 4.56 -3.47
N ARG A 83 14.56 3.50 -3.76
CA ARG A 83 13.93 2.70 -2.70
C ARG A 83 14.95 1.97 -1.84
N VAL A 84 16.02 1.44 -2.42
CA VAL A 84 17.12 0.83 -1.65
C VAL A 84 17.83 1.88 -0.80
N LEU A 85 18.18 3.04 -1.36
CA LEU A 85 18.81 4.15 -0.63
C LEU A 85 17.92 4.62 0.53
N TRP A 86 16.62 4.75 0.28
CA TRP A 86 15.63 5.11 1.30
C TRP A 86 15.59 4.08 2.44
N LEU A 87 15.57 2.79 2.12
CA LEU A 87 15.61 1.72 3.13
C LEU A 87 16.90 1.72 3.94
N CYS A 88 18.01 2.21 3.37
CA CYS A 88 19.28 2.43 4.05
C CYS A 88 19.32 3.73 4.90
N GLY A 89 18.19 4.48 4.94
CA GLY A 89 18.06 5.68 5.76
C GLY A 89 18.32 7.01 5.02
N LEU A 90 18.57 6.96 3.72
CA LEU A 90 18.76 8.16 2.87
C LEU A 90 17.40 8.63 2.34
N SER A 91 16.72 9.50 3.05
CA SER A 91 15.38 9.98 2.70
C SER A 91 15.34 11.28 1.91
N GLY A 92 16.42 12.08 1.92
CA GLY A 92 16.38 13.42 1.34
C GLY A 92 15.27 14.26 1.96
N GLU A 93 14.43 14.86 1.11
CA GLU A 93 13.24 15.63 1.53
C GLU A 93 11.98 14.74 1.73
N ALA A 94 12.03 13.48 1.31
CA ALA A 94 10.92 12.57 1.46
C ALA A 94 10.74 12.06 2.90
N GLU A 95 9.57 11.50 3.19
CA GLU A 95 9.28 10.83 4.46
C GLU A 95 10.37 9.80 4.78
N CYS A 96 11.00 9.87 5.96
CA CYS A 96 12.00 8.88 6.34
C CYS A 96 11.36 7.54 6.75
N VAL A 97 12.15 6.45 6.68
CA VAL A 97 11.68 5.08 6.98
C VAL A 97 11.07 4.97 8.38
N SER A 98 11.62 5.67 9.37
CA SER A 98 11.10 5.63 10.75
C SER A 98 9.72 6.27 10.87
N VAL A 99 9.46 7.36 10.14
CA VAL A 99 8.15 8.02 10.08
C VAL A 99 7.16 7.13 9.33
N ALA A 100 7.56 6.55 8.19
CA ALA A 100 6.72 5.60 7.46
C ALA A 100 6.33 4.39 8.32
N LYS A 101 7.25 3.85 9.12
CA LYS A 101 6.95 2.75 10.06
C LYS A 101 5.98 3.17 11.16
N LYS A 102 6.14 4.36 11.76
CA LYS A 102 5.19 4.88 12.76
C LYS A 102 3.81 5.07 12.15
N ARG A 103 3.72 5.57 10.91
CA ARG A 103 2.48 5.70 10.18
C ARG A 103 1.83 4.33 9.89
N ALA A 104 2.63 3.32 9.55
CA ALA A 104 2.16 1.95 9.36
C ALA A 104 1.62 1.32 10.65
N ALA A 105 2.24 1.59 11.80
CA ALA A 105 1.73 1.15 13.10
C ALA A 105 0.35 1.75 13.38
N LYS A 106 0.17 3.06 13.17
CA LYS A 106 -1.14 3.71 13.28
C LYS A 106 -2.16 3.12 12.30
N ALA A 107 -1.75 2.84 11.06
CA ALA A 107 -2.59 2.20 10.06
C ALA A 107 -3.05 0.79 10.50
N ALA A 108 -2.14 0.02 11.11
CA ALA A 108 -2.47 -1.30 11.66
C ALA A 108 -3.47 -1.20 12.81
N GLU A 109 -3.34 -0.23 13.71
CA GLU A 109 -4.31 0.02 14.79
C GLU A 109 -5.72 0.33 14.24
N ILE A 110 -5.82 1.15 13.20
CA ILE A 110 -7.09 1.46 12.53
C ILE A 110 -7.68 0.19 11.92
N LEU A 111 -6.86 -0.63 11.23
CA LEU A 111 -7.32 -1.91 10.66
C LEU A 111 -7.81 -2.88 11.72
N VAL A 112 -7.08 -3.03 12.81
CA VAL A 112 -7.46 -3.89 13.95
C VAL A 112 -8.77 -3.41 14.56
N THR A 113 -8.94 -2.10 14.73
CA THR A 113 -10.17 -1.52 15.26
C THR A 113 -11.36 -1.75 14.32
N ALA A 114 -11.16 -1.53 13.02
CA ALA A 114 -12.16 -1.79 12.00
C ALA A 114 -12.56 -3.27 11.96
N ALA A 115 -11.57 -4.18 12.03
CA ALA A 115 -11.82 -5.63 12.02
C ALA A 115 -12.57 -6.11 13.27
N LYS A 116 -12.32 -5.51 14.43
CA LYS A 116 -13.05 -5.82 15.67
C LYS A 116 -14.47 -5.28 15.68
N GLY A 117 -14.73 -4.20 14.97
CA GLY A 117 -16.05 -3.56 14.85
C GLY A 117 -16.88 -4.03 13.65
N SER A 118 -16.34 -4.91 12.81
CA SER A 118 -17.01 -5.42 11.62
C SER A 118 -17.48 -6.86 11.84
N ASP A 119 -18.67 -7.18 11.35
CA ASP A 119 -19.21 -8.56 11.36
C ASP A 119 -18.56 -9.47 10.30
N GLY A 120 -17.56 -8.98 9.57
CA GLY A 120 -16.86 -9.74 8.53
C GLY A 120 -15.51 -9.16 8.16
N PRO A 121 -14.87 -9.70 7.11
CA PRO A 121 -13.53 -9.27 6.72
C PRO A 121 -13.47 -7.78 6.33
N VAL A 122 -12.37 -7.15 6.70
CA VAL A 122 -12.01 -5.79 6.33
C VAL A 122 -10.96 -5.83 5.23
N LEU A 123 -11.15 -5.08 4.16
CA LEU A 123 -10.23 -4.96 3.05
C LEU A 123 -9.59 -3.56 3.03
N LEU A 124 -8.26 -3.53 3.04
CA LEU A 124 -7.49 -2.32 2.78
C LEU A 124 -6.98 -2.30 1.33
N MET A 125 -7.35 -1.29 0.58
CA MET A 125 -6.73 -0.95 -0.70
C MET A 125 -5.62 0.07 -0.47
N GLY A 126 -4.39 -0.41 -0.44
CA GLY A 126 -3.19 0.41 -0.17
C GLY A 126 -2.11 0.19 -1.24
N HIS A 127 -0.84 0.22 -0.81
CA HIS A 127 0.30 0.22 -1.71
C HIS A 127 1.42 -0.71 -1.22
N GLY A 128 2.37 -0.99 -2.11
CA GLY A 128 3.34 -2.06 -1.90
C GLY A 128 4.21 -1.94 -0.66
N ILE A 129 4.80 -0.79 -0.39
CA ILE A 129 5.73 -0.63 0.75
C ILE A 129 4.98 -0.41 2.05
N ILE A 130 3.99 0.48 2.06
CA ILE A 130 3.24 0.75 3.29
C ILE A 130 2.48 -0.51 3.75
N ASN A 131 1.88 -1.28 2.84
CA ASN A 131 1.20 -2.52 3.19
C ASN A 131 2.15 -3.58 3.80
N ARG A 132 3.42 -3.63 3.34
CA ARG A 132 4.43 -4.51 3.97
C ARG A 132 4.78 -4.10 5.40
N PHE A 133 4.81 -2.80 5.68
CA PHE A 133 5.03 -2.32 7.04
C PHE A 133 3.80 -2.58 7.91
N ILE A 134 2.60 -2.30 7.41
CA ILE A 134 1.33 -2.62 8.10
C ILE A 134 1.26 -4.12 8.43
N ALA A 135 1.58 -4.99 7.47
CA ALA A 135 1.61 -6.43 7.69
C ALA A 135 2.53 -6.85 8.84
N LYS A 136 3.72 -6.23 8.95
CA LYS A 136 4.65 -6.49 10.06
C LYS A 136 4.06 -6.07 11.41
N GLU A 137 3.38 -4.93 11.46
CA GLU A 137 2.73 -4.46 12.67
C GLU A 137 1.55 -5.35 13.07
N LEU A 138 0.74 -5.83 12.11
CA LEU A 138 -0.32 -6.80 12.36
C LEU A 138 0.24 -8.09 12.96
N ILE A 139 1.33 -8.64 12.38
CA ILE A 139 1.98 -9.85 12.90
C ILE A 139 2.55 -9.61 14.30
N ALA A 140 3.20 -8.46 14.52
CA ALA A 140 3.72 -8.08 15.85
C ALA A 140 2.60 -7.94 16.90
N SER A 141 1.38 -7.60 16.48
CA SER A 141 0.18 -7.50 17.31
C SER A 141 -0.55 -8.84 17.50
N GLY A 142 0.04 -9.96 17.06
CA GLY A 142 -0.51 -11.30 17.25
C GLY A 142 -1.41 -11.82 16.12
N TRP A 143 -1.54 -11.07 15.01
CA TRP A 143 -2.25 -11.55 13.83
C TRP A 143 -1.39 -12.56 13.07
N LYS A 144 -2.02 -13.57 12.47
CA LYS A 144 -1.35 -14.58 11.66
C LYS A 144 -1.60 -14.36 10.18
N GLU A 145 -0.55 -14.43 9.39
CA GLU A 145 -0.63 -14.41 7.92
C GLU A 145 -1.21 -15.75 7.45
N GLN A 146 -2.41 -15.71 6.88
CA GLN A 146 -3.10 -16.89 6.32
C GLN A 146 -2.73 -17.08 4.86
N THR A 147 -2.59 -15.97 4.12
CA THR A 147 -2.16 -15.98 2.73
C THR A 147 -1.10 -14.91 2.54
N ARG A 148 0.03 -15.30 1.99
CA ARG A 148 1.14 -14.38 1.71
C ARG A 148 0.80 -13.47 0.56
N THR A 149 1.14 -12.20 0.72
CA THR A 149 0.98 -11.20 -0.35
C THR A 149 1.70 -11.64 -1.62
N GLY A 150 0.97 -11.72 -2.73
CA GLY A 150 1.51 -12.00 -4.05
C GLY A 150 2.46 -10.91 -4.53
N LYS A 151 3.25 -11.22 -5.57
CA LYS A 151 4.11 -10.25 -6.24
C LYS A 151 3.31 -9.48 -7.29
N GLY A 152 3.60 -8.17 -7.44
CA GLY A 152 2.99 -7.34 -8.48
C GLY A 152 1.72 -6.63 -8.06
N TYR A 153 1.01 -6.10 -9.06
CA TYR A 153 -0.27 -5.43 -8.88
C TYR A 153 -1.34 -6.43 -8.42
N TRP A 154 -2.31 -5.98 -7.66
CA TRP A 154 -3.38 -6.82 -7.10
C TRP A 154 -2.92 -7.89 -6.11
N GLY A 155 -1.65 -7.86 -5.68
CA GLY A 155 -1.17 -8.78 -4.65
C GLY A 155 -1.88 -8.52 -3.32
N ALA A 156 -2.53 -9.54 -2.76
CA ALA A 156 -3.24 -9.45 -1.49
C ALA A 156 -2.64 -10.41 -0.46
N GLY A 157 -2.54 -9.95 0.79
CA GLY A 157 -2.24 -10.77 1.96
C GLY A 157 -3.48 -10.85 2.86
N VAL A 158 -3.70 -12.01 3.47
CA VAL A 158 -4.81 -12.24 4.39
C VAL A 158 -4.27 -12.50 5.78
N TYR A 159 -4.80 -11.80 6.75
CA TYR A 159 -4.39 -11.87 8.16
C TYR A 159 -5.62 -12.12 9.04
N SER A 160 -5.49 -12.97 10.06
CA SER A 160 -6.56 -13.22 11.03
C SER A 160 -6.01 -13.34 12.45
N VAL A 161 -6.85 -13.08 13.42
CA VAL A 161 -6.63 -13.49 14.81
C VAL A 161 -7.07 -14.95 14.93
N VAL A 162 -6.33 -15.75 15.68
CA VAL A 162 -6.67 -17.14 16.00
C VAL A 162 -7.42 -17.18 17.31
#